data_7f81480ef70f3e2b1bfcaa3d877eea1f
#
_entry.id   7f81480ef70f3e2b1bfcaa3d877eea1f
#
_cell.length_a   1.000
_cell.length_b   1.000
_cell.length_c   1.000
_cell.angle_alpha   90.00
_cell.angle_beta   90.00
_cell.angle_gamma   90.00
#
_symmetry.space_group_name_H-M   'P 1'
#
loop_
_entity.id
_entity.type
_entity.pdbx_description
1 polymer ?
#
loop_
_entity_poly.entity_id
_entity_poly.type
_entity_poly.pdbx_seq_one_letter_code
_entity_poly.pdbx_strand_id
1 'polypeptide(L)'
;MSMNQPAYDADEIQVLEGLEAVRKRPGMYIGSTSAKGLHHLVWEVVDNSIDEALAGYCDQIDVTIHEDNSITVVDNGRGIPVSEQAKMKKSALEVVMTVLHAGGKFGGGGYKVSGGLHGVGISVVNALSSKVVVTVKRDGHVYRQEYQRGVPQYDVKVIGDTEETGTTTTFYPDHEIFTETTEYDYNTLLTRIRELAFLNKGIGLRITDERTGVSNSFHYEGGIKEYVQYLNNKREVLHEQPIYVEGQRESIQVEVALQYNDSYAENIYSFANNINTHEGGTHESGFKSALTRVINDYARKTGIIKDNNSNLTGDDVREGLTAIISVKIPEPQFEGQTKTKLGNSEVRGVVESLFAEKLQEFLIENPSTARRILDKALQASRAREAARKAREMTRRKSVLEVSSLPGKLADCSSKDASISELYIVEGDSAGGSAKQGRDRHFQAILPLRGKILNVEKARLDRILSNAEIRAIITALGTGIGDDFDIEKARYHKVIIMTDADVDGAHIRTLLLTFFYRYMRKIIEAGYVYIAQPPLFKVERNKTIRYAGSEAERDAIIREFGENVKVNVQRYKGLGEMNATQLWETTMDPESRTMLQVSIGDAMLADTMFDTLMGDNVEPRRDFIQENARYVKNLDV
;
A
#
# COMPACT_ATOMS: atom_id res chain seq x y z
N MET A 1 33.15 -19.58 -35.98
CA MET A 1 31.97 -18.99 -36.62
C MET A 1 31.58 -17.78 -35.79
N SER A 2 31.92 -16.58 -36.28
CA SER A 2 31.55 -15.32 -35.60
C SER A 2 30.03 -15.10 -35.79
N MET A 3 29.28 -15.13 -34.70
CA MET A 3 27.89 -14.65 -34.73
C MET A 3 27.92 -13.16 -35.07
N ASN A 4 27.39 -12.80 -36.24
CA ASN A 4 27.05 -11.42 -36.55
C ASN A 4 25.99 -10.95 -35.53
N GLN A 5 26.40 -10.17 -34.54
CA GLN A 5 25.46 -9.34 -33.81
C GLN A 5 24.94 -8.29 -34.81
N PRO A 6 23.59 -8.11 -34.94
CA PRO A 6 23.07 -7.03 -35.76
C PRO A 6 23.63 -5.71 -35.22
N ALA A 7 24.20 -4.91 -36.10
CA ALA A 7 24.70 -3.59 -35.73
C ALA A 7 23.51 -2.73 -35.30
N TYR A 8 23.57 -2.17 -34.08
CA TYR A 8 22.58 -1.20 -33.60
C TYR A 8 22.71 0.06 -34.48
N ASP A 9 21.75 0.24 -35.38
CA ASP A 9 21.74 1.34 -36.34
C ASP A 9 20.51 2.24 -36.13
N ALA A 10 20.54 3.43 -36.74
CA ALA A 10 19.49 4.44 -36.65
C ALA A 10 18.09 3.91 -37.02
N ASP A 11 18.01 2.94 -37.93
CA ASP A 11 16.76 2.31 -38.36
C ASP A 11 16.10 1.42 -37.28
N GLU A 12 16.85 1.05 -36.22
CA GLU A 12 16.30 0.31 -35.08
C GLU A 12 15.66 1.23 -34.02
N ILE A 13 15.84 2.55 -34.13
CA ILE A 13 15.23 3.53 -33.24
C ILE A 13 13.77 3.71 -33.62
N GLN A 14 12.86 3.06 -32.89
CA GLN A 14 11.41 3.24 -33.08
C GLN A 14 10.93 4.49 -32.36
N VAL A 15 10.33 5.42 -33.10
CA VAL A 15 9.60 6.56 -32.54
C VAL A 15 8.14 6.15 -32.38
N LEU A 16 7.66 6.14 -31.15
CA LEU A 16 6.25 5.86 -30.83
C LEU A 16 5.52 7.19 -30.65
N GLU A 17 4.44 7.38 -31.39
CA GLU A 17 3.64 8.60 -31.31
C GLU A 17 2.29 8.35 -30.62
N GLY A 18 1.79 9.36 -29.90
CA GLY A 18 0.46 9.38 -29.30
C GLY A 18 0.17 8.20 -28.36
N LEU A 19 -1.02 7.63 -28.49
CA LEU A 19 -1.52 6.57 -27.59
C LEU A 19 -0.90 5.19 -27.87
N GLU A 20 -0.22 5.00 -28.99
CA GLU A 20 0.51 3.75 -29.27
C GLU A 20 1.66 3.55 -28.27
N ALA A 21 2.34 4.63 -27.88
CA ALA A 21 3.38 4.60 -26.85
C ALA A 21 2.85 4.06 -25.50
N VAL A 22 1.62 4.46 -25.13
CA VAL A 22 0.96 4.02 -23.91
C VAL A 22 0.68 2.50 -23.96
N ARG A 23 0.14 2.01 -25.08
CA ARG A 23 -0.16 0.59 -25.26
C ARG A 23 1.09 -0.30 -25.27
N LYS A 24 2.20 0.19 -25.86
CA LYS A 24 3.48 -0.54 -25.87
C LYS A 24 4.20 -0.58 -24.52
N ARG A 25 4.05 0.47 -23.71
CA ARG A 25 4.73 0.62 -22.40
C ARG A 25 3.76 1.08 -21.31
N PRO A 26 2.67 0.33 -21.03
CA PRO A 26 1.64 0.74 -20.07
C PRO A 26 2.19 0.97 -18.66
N GLY A 27 3.19 0.18 -18.24
CA GLY A 27 3.83 0.32 -16.93
C GLY A 27 4.45 1.70 -16.66
N MET A 28 4.83 2.45 -17.71
CA MET A 28 5.32 3.84 -17.54
C MET A 28 4.22 4.81 -17.10
N TYR A 29 2.96 4.52 -17.37
CA TYR A 29 1.81 5.39 -17.10
C TYR A 29 0.97 4.94 -15.91
N ILE A 30 0.79 3.63 -15.73
CA ILE A 30 -0.05 3.04 -14.66
C ILE A 30 0.73 2.19 -13.65
N GLY A 31 2.06 2.17 -13.75
CA GLY A 31 2.97 1.46 -12.85
C GLY A 31 3.08 -0.04 -13.10
N SER A 32 2.00 -0.73 -13.42
CA SER A 32 1.98 -2.17 -13.76
C SER A 32 0.77 -2.53 -14.61
N THR A 33 0.75 -3.74 -15.19
CA THR A 33 -0.42 -4.32 -15.87
C THR A 33 -1.11 -5.39 -15.03
N SER A 34 -0.76 -5.53 -13.76
CA SER A 34 -1.43 -6.39 -12.79
C SER A 34 -2.74 -5.76 -12.29
N ALA A 35 -3.42 -6.43 -11.34
CA ALA A 35 -4.62 -5.90 -10.70
C ALA A 35 -4.47 -4.45 -10.19
N LYS A 36 -3.27 -4.07 -9.68
CA LYS A 36 -2.99 -2.69 -9.23
C LYS A 36 -3.12 -1.67 -10.36
N GLY A 37 -2.53 -1.94 -11.52
CA GLY A 37 -2.65 -1.07 -12.70
C GLY A 37 -4.06 -1.06 -13.28
N LEU A 38 -4.80 -2.18 -13.20
CA LEU A 38 -6.20 -2.23 -13.59
C LEU A 38 -7.06 -1.26 -12.75
N HIS A 39 -6.92 -1.30 -11.43
CA HIS A 39 -7.63 -0.37 -10.53
C HIS A 39 -7.20 1.09 -10.74
N HIS A 40 -5.96 1.33 -11.18
CA HIS A 40 -5.47 2.68 -11.47
C HIS A 40 -6.27 3.38 -12.58
N LEU A 41 -6.82 2.64 -13.55
CA LEU A 41 -7.71 3.22 -14.58
C LEU A 41 -8.95 3.87 -13.94
N VAL A 42 -9.52 3.25 -12.91
CA VAL A 42 -10.68 3.81 -12.18
C VAL A 42 -10.28 5.10 -11.48
N TRP A 43 -9.10 5.12 -10.85
CA TRP A 43 -8.60 6.31 -10.13
C TRP A 43 -8.42 7.51 -11.05
N GLU A 44 -7.88 7.31 -12.25
CA GLU A 44 -7.68 8.40 -13.21
C GLU A 44 -9.02 9.03 -13.67
N VAL A 45 -10.09 8.25 -13.77
CA VAL A 45 -11.41 8.78 -14.12
C VAL A 45 -12.07 9.47 -12.92
N VAL A 46 -12.03 8.82 -11.74
CA VAL A 46 -12.62 9.37 -10.50
C VAL A 46 -11.90 10.67 -10.10
N ASP A 47 -10.57 10.72 -10.18
CA ASP A 47 -9.79 11.92 -9.85
C ASP A 47 -10.17 13.13 -10.75
N ASN A 48 -10.59 12.90 -12.00
CA ASN A 48 -11.11 13.98 -12.84
C ASN A 48 -12.43 14.55 -12.30
N SER A 49 -13.33 13.70 -11.82
CA SER A 49 -14.58 14.11 -11.19
C SER A 49 -14.33 14.80 -9.84
N ILE A 50 -13.34 14.33 -9.07
CA ILE A 50 -12.89 14.99 -7.82
C ILE A 50 -12.27 16.38 -8.12
N ASP A 51 -11.54 16.55 -9.23
CA ASP A 51 -11.02 17.85 -9.63
C ASP A 51 -12.16 18.85 -9.95
N GLU A 52 -13.28 18.40 -10.56
CA GLU A 52 -14.49 19.22 -10.71
C GLU A 52 -15.09 19.61 -9.35
N ALA A 53 -15.07 18.68 -8.39
CA ALA A 53 -15.54 18.93 -7.03
C ALA A 53 -14.65 19.92 -6.28
N LEU A 54 -13.31 19.80 -6.40
CA LEU A 54 -12.35 20.77 -5.85
C LEU A 54 -12.51 22.18 -6.48
N ALA A 55 -12.95 22.24 -7.72
CA ALA A 55 -13.28 23.50 -8.39
C ALA A 55 -14.66 24.06 -7.98
N GLY A 56 -15.45 23.33 -7.17
CA GLY A 56 -16.75 23.74 -6.67
C GLY A 56 -17.93 23.50 -7.60
N TYR A 57 -17.77 22.63 -8.61
CA TYR A 57 -18.80 22.39 -9.64
C TYR A 57 -19.41 20.98 -9.59
N CYS A 58 -18.95 20.10 -8.71
CA CYS A 58 -19.45 18.75 -8.58
C CYS A 58 -19.65 18.43 -7.08
N ASP A 59 -20.78 17.83 -6.74
CA ASP A 59 -21.11 17.38 -5.38
C ASP A 59 -21.56 15.91 -5.33
N GLN A 60 -21.73 15.25 -6.49
CA GLN A 60 -22.13 13.86 -6.57
C GLN A 60 -21.30 13.10 -7.60
N ILE A 61 -20.72 11.96 -7.18
CA ILE A 61 -19.95 11.05 -8.05
C ILE A 61 -20.43 9.62 -7.81
N ASP A 62 -20.81 8.92 -8.87
CA ASP A 62 -21.26 7.54 -8.84
C ASP A 62 -20.29 6.65 -9.64
N VAL A 63 -19.86 5.56 -9.04
CA VAL A 63 -18.99 4.54 -9.65
C VAL A 63 -19.74 3.22 -9.71
N THR A 64 -19.82 2.60 -10.88
CA THR A 64 -20.52 1.32 -11.07
C THR A 64 -19.59 0.30 -11.71
N ILE A 65 -19.45 -0.87 -11.09
CA ILE A 65 -18.84 -2.07 -11.66
C ILE A 65 -19.97 -2.87 -12.28
N HIS A 66 -19.95 -3.04 -13.60
CA HIS A 66 -20.97 -3.79 -14.32
C HIS A 66 -20.73 -5.30 -14.31
N GLU A 67 -21.73 -6.08 -14.68
CA GLU A 67 -21.64 -7.54 -14.78
C GLU A 67 -20.54 -8.02 -15.73
N ASP A 68 -20.24 -7.24 -16.78
CA ASP A 68 -19.21 -7.52 -17.78
C ASP A 68 -17.81 -6.99 -17.39
N ASN A 69 -17.63 -6.55 -16.12
CA ASN A 69 -16.42 -5.91 -15.61
C ASN A 69 -16.04 -4.60 -16.31
N SER A 70 -16.98 -3.93 -16.98
CA SER A 70 -16.78 -2.53 -17.34
C SER A 70 -17.04 -1.62 -16.14
N ILE A 71 -16.48 -0.41 -16.17
CA ILE A 71 -16.68 0.61 -15.14
C ILE A 71 -17.39 1.80 -15.75
N THR A 72 -18.40 2.30 -15.06
CA THR A 72 -19.00 3.60 -15.33
C THR A 72 -18.74 4.56 -14.17
N VAL A 73 -18.23 5.74 -14.48
CA VAL A 73 -18.12 6.87 -13.54
C VAL A 73 -19.02 7.99 -14.03
N VAL A 74 -19.87 8.48 -13.16
CA VAL A 74 -20.81 9.59 -13.43
C VAL A 74 -20.53 10.72 -12.45
N ASP A 75 -20.38 11.93 -12.96
CA ASP A 75 -20.33 13.15 -12.14
C ASP A 75 -21.38 14.16 -12.61
N ASN A 76 -21.76 15.06 -11.72
CA ASN A 76 -22.63 16.19 -12.00
C ASN A 76 -21.85 17.52 -12.15
N GLY A 77 -20.60 17.45 -12.57
CA GLY A 77 -19.76 18.62 -12.84
C GLY A 77 -20.20 19.43 -14.06
N ARG A 78 -19.33 20.32 -14.53
CA ARG A 78 -19.62 21.18 -15.71
C ARG A 78 -19.73 20.44 -17.03
N GLY A 79 -19.26 19.20 -17.09
CA GLY A 79 -19.06 18.43 -18.31
C GLY A 79 -17.80 18.86 -19.09
N ILE A 80 -17.13 17.91 -19.70
CA ILE A 80 -15.94 18.17 -20.55
C ILE A 80 -16.33 19.09 -21.70
N PRO A 81 -15.53 20.14 -22.03
CA PRO A 81 -15.83 21.00 -23.20
C PRO A 81 -15.92 20.21 -24.49
N VAL A 82 -16.92 20.51 -25.34
CA VAL A 82 -17.17 19.82 -26.62
C VAL A 82 -16.94 20.70 -27.84
N SER A 83 -16.74 22.02 -27.64
CA SER A 83 -16.42 22.96 -28.71
C SER A 83 -15.10 22.64 -29.39
N GLU A 84 -14.92 23.11 -30.63
CA GLU A 84 -13.70 22.90 -31.41
C GLU A 84 -12.50 23.59 -30.74
N GLN A 85 -11.43 22.80 -30.51
CA GLN A 85 -10.14 23.32 -30.06
C GLN A 85 -9.37 23.89 -31.25
N ALA A 86 -9.10 25.20 -31.21
CA ALA A 86 -8.63 25.98 -32.37
C ALA A 86 -7.33 25.45 -33.01
N LYS A 87 -6.40 24.89 -32.24
CA LYS A 87 -5.11 24.37 -32.73
C LYS A 87 -5.24 23.01 -33.41
N MET A 88 -6.05 22.12 -32.83
CA MET A 88 -6.16 20.73 -33.28
C MET A 88 -7.30 20.52 -34.29
N LYS A 89 -8.22 21.49 -34.42
CA LYS A 89 -9.40 21.40 -35.33
C LYS A 89 -10.30 20.18 -35.01
N LYS A 90 -10.33 19.78 -33.73
CA LYS A 90 -11.14 18.68 -33.20
C LYS A 90 -11.91 19.17 -32.00
N SER A 91 -12.95 18.46 -31.60
CA SER A 91 -13.63 18.76 -30.33
C SER A 91 -12.68 18.70 -29.16
N ALA A 92 -12.86 19.56 -28.16
CA ALA A 92 -12.02 19.52 -26.95
C ALA A 92 -12.12 18.15 -26.23
N LEU A 93 -13.31 17.52 -26.26
CA LEU A 93 -13.51 16.16 -25.77
C LEU A 93 -12.57 15.17 -26.48
N GLU A 94 -12.54 15.16 -27.82
CA GLU A 94 -11.66 14.25 -28.55
C GLU A 94 -10.19 14.53 -28.28
N VAL A 95 -9.80 15.80 -28.17
CA VAL A 95 -8.41 16.19 -27.86
C VAL A 95 -7.99 15.64 -26.48
N VAL A 96 -8.81 15.82 -25.46
CA VAL A 96 -8.52 15.32 -24.09
C VAL A 96 -8.44 13.79 -24.07
N MET A 97 -9.26 13.11 -24.86
CA MET A 97 -9.31 11.64 -24.91
C MET A 97 -8.20 11.01 -25.74
N THR A 98 -7.60 11.72 -26.71
CA THR A 98 -6.68 11.12 -27.70
C THR A 98 -5.28 11.72 -27.73
N VAL A 99 -5.07 12.87 -27.10
CA VAL A 99 -3.78 13.57 -27.14
C VAL A 99 -3.15 13.55 -25.75
N LEU A 100 -1.92 13.03 -25.65
CA LEU A 100 -1.15 13.09 -24.41
C LEU A 100 -0.76 14.55 -24.12
N HIS A 101 -0.70 14.89 -22.84
CA HIS A 101 -0.37 16.23 -22.36
C HIS A 101 -1.35 17.31 -22.87
N ALA A 102 -2.62 16.94 -23.02
CA ALA A 102 -3.72 17.86 -23.33
C ALA A 102 -4.69 17.93 -22.16
N GLY A 103 -5.11 19.12 -21.78
CA GLY A 103 -6.10 19.32 -20.71
C GLY A 103 -6.23 20.77 -20.26
N GLY A 104 -7.34 21.09 -19.62
CA GLY A 104 -7.64 22.43 -19.07
C GLY A 104 -6.91 22.80 -17.78
N LYS A 105 -6.03 21.92 -17.30
CA LYS A 105 -5.34 22.06 -16.01
C LYS A 105 -3.93 22.69 -16.11
N PHE A 106 -3.43 22.95 -17.34
CA PHE A 106 -2.10 23.53 -17.60
C PHE A 106 -2.01 25.06 -17.59
N GLY A 107 -3.07 25.78 -17.45
CA GLY A 107 -3.05 27.24 -17.68
C GLY A 107 -3.73 28.09 -16.62
N GLY A 108 -4.06 27.57 -15.46
CA GLY A 108 -4.60 28.36 -14.34
C GLY A 108 -6.01 28.96 -14.53
N GLY A 109 -6.66 28.75 -15.67
CA GLY A 109 -7.94 29.39 -15.97
C GLY A 109 -9.19 28.67 -15.46
N GLY A 110 -9.12 27.36 -15.20
CA GLY A 110 -10.29 26.57 -14.81
C GLY A 110 -10.17 25.82 -13.48
N TYR A 111 -8.94 25.52 -13.06
CA TYR A 111 -8.65 24.77 -11.85
C TYR A 111 -7.49 25.42 -11.10
N LYS A 112 -7.74 25.90 -9.88
CA LYS A 112 -6.70 26.46 -9.00
C LYS A 112 -5.88 25.37 -8.34
N VAL A 113 -6.50 24.23 -8.07
CA VAL A 113 -5.93 23.04 -7.46
C VAL A 113 -6.44 21.84 -8.24
N SER A 114 -5.59 20.91 -8.60
CA SER A 114 -5.99 19.64 -9.23
C SER A 114 -5.03 18.51 -8.86
N GLY A 115 -5.54 17.28 -8.84
CA GLY A 115 -4.74 16.06 -8.73
C GLY A 115 -4.16 15.61 -10.08
N GLY A 116 -4.87 15.90 -11.17
CA GLY A 116 -4.47 15.59 -12.54
C GLY A 116 -3.50 16.61 -13.12
N LEU A 117 -2.18 16.36 -13.01
CA LEU A 117 -1.12 17.32 -13.38
C LEU A 117 -0.57 17.13 -14.78
N HIS A 118 -0.55 15.93 -15.29
CA HIS A 118 0.19 15.56 -16.50
C HIS A 118 -0.65 15.62 -17.78
N GLY A 119 -1.99 15.77 -17.65
CA GLY A 119 -2.91 15.79 -18.80
C GLY A 119 -2.87 14.49 -19.61
N VAL A 120 -2.64 13.35 -18.95
CA VAL A 120 -2.53 12.05 -19.60
C VAL A 120 -3.53 11.01 -19.05
N GLY A 121 -4.09 11.18 -17.86
CA GLY A 121 -4.88 10.16 -17.17
C GLY A 121 -5.99 9.58 -18.02
N ILE A 122 -6.92 10.40 -18.48
CA ILE A 122 -8.07 9.93 -19.27
C ILE A 122 -7.68 9.38 -20.65
N SER A 123 -6.65 9.94 -21.30
CA SER A 123 -6.14 9.43 -22.56
C SER A 123 -5.41 8.09 -22.40
N VAL A 124 -4.77 7.86 -21.24
CA VAL A 124 -4.21 6.55 -20.84
C VAL A 124 -5.33 5.53 -20.63
N VAL A 125 -6.40 5.88 -19.92
CA VAL A 125 -7.58 5.01 -19.77
C VAL A 125 -8.13 4.62 -21.13
N ASN A 126 -8.26 5.59 -22.06
CA ASN A 126 -8.73 5.35 -23.42
C ASN A 126 -7.80 4.41 -24.20
N ALA A 127 -6.49 4.61 -24.10
CA ALA A 127 -5.50 3.77 -24.79
C ALA A 127 -5.49 2.32 -24.28
N LEU A 128 -5.71 2.11 -22.97
CA LEU A 128 -5.62 0.80 -22.30
C LEU A 128 -6.98 0.09 -22.17
N SER A 129 -8.02 0.67 -22.75
CA SER A 129 -9.37 0.09 -22.82
C SER A 129 -9.67 -0.44 -24.21
N SER A 130 -10.36 -1.58 -24.31
CA SER A 130 -10.87 -2.11 -25.58
C SER A 130 -11.95 -1.21 -26.18
N LYS A 131 -12.76 -0.59 -25.28
CA LYS A 131 -13.81 0.37 -25.64
C LYS A 131 -13.94 1.44 -24.55
N VAL A 132 -14.18 2.68 -24.95
CA VAL A 132 -14.57 3.78 -24.06
C VAL A 132 -15.77 4.50 -24.66
N VAL A 133 -16.74 4.84 -23.81
CA VAL A 133 -17.91 5.64 -24.16
C VAL A 133 -17.95 6.84 -23.24
N VAL A 134 -17.92 8.03 -23.80
CA VAL A 134 -18.05 9.27 -23.02
C VAL A 134 -19.34 9.98 -23.44
N THR A 135 -20.16 10.29 -22.44
CA THR A 135 -21.36 11.09 -22.58
C THR A 135 -21.19 12.36 -21.75
N VAL A 136 -21.39 13.50 -22.37
CA VAL A 136 -21.25 14.82 -21.73
C VAL A 136 -22.57 15.55 -21.79
N LYS A 137 -23.05 16.01 -20.65
CA LYS A 137 -24.22 16.89 -20.49
C LYS A 137 -23.70 18.31 -20.32
N ARG A 138 -23.90 19.16 -21.30
CA ARG A 138 -23.38 20.54 -21.29
C ARG A 138 -24.12 21.43 -22.26
N ASP A 139 -24.23 22.70 -21.94
CA ASP A 139 -24.79 23.75 -22.83
C ASP A 139 -26.19 23.40 -23.40
N GLY A 140 -27.03 22.71 -22.59
CA GLY A 140 -28.38 22.32 -22.97
C GLY A 140 -28.50 21.02 -23.77
N HIS A 141 -27.38 20.37 -24.09
CA HIS A 141 -27.34 19.17 -24.94
C HIS A 141 -26.61 18.00 -24.25
N VAL A 142 -26.94 16.80 -24.72
CA VAL A 142 -26.23 15.56 -24.39
C VAL A 142 -25.37 15.18 -25.60
N TYR A 143 -24.07 15.15 -25.37
CA TYR A 143 -23.06 14.79 -26.39
C TYR A 143 -22.55 13.38 -26.09
N ARG A 144 -22.18 12.63 -27.15
CA ARG A 144 -21.59 11.29 -27.02
C ARG A 144 -20.49 11.08 -28.06
N GLN A 145 -19.42 10.41 -27.63
CA GLN A 145 -18.35 9.91 -28.48
C GLN A 145 -17.86 8.56 -27.95
N GLU A 146 -17.54 7.64 -28.86
CA GLU A 146 -17.02 6.32 -28.56
C GLU A 146 -15.63 6.12 -29.12
N TYR A 147 -14.84 5.33 -28.41
CA TYR A 147 -13.45 5.05 -28.77
C TYR A 147 -13.21 3.55 -28.69
N GLN A 148 -12.32 3.03 -29.54
CA GLN A 148 -11.79 1.68 -29.47
C GLN A 148 -10.27 1.75 -29.43
N ARG A 149 -9.67 1.26 -28.35
CA ARG A 149 -8.21 1.26 -28.14
C ARG A 149 -7.57 2.63 -28.42
N GLY A 150 -8.19 3.68 -27.93
CA GLY A 150 -7.73 5.05 -28.13
C GLY A 150 -8.19 5.73 -29.41
N VAL A 151 -8.80 5.02 -30.37
CA VAL A 151 -9.22 5.57 -31.67
C VAL A 151 -10.70 5.96 -31.63
N PRO A 152 -11.04 7.24 -31.93
CA PRO A 152 -12.44 7.66 -32.00
C PRO A 152 -13.16 6.96 -33.17
N GLN A 153 -14.38 6.50 -32.92
CA GLN A 153 -15.17 5.77 -33.90
C GLN A 153 -16.00 6.71 -34.78
N TYR A 154 -16.25 7.90 -34.29
CA TYR A 154 -16.97 8.98 -34.98
C TYR A 154 -16.71 10.30 -34.26
N ASP A 155 -16.98 11.42 -34.93
CA ASP A 155 -16.91 12.74 -34.30
C ASP A 155 -18.00 12.89 -33.24
N VAL A 156 -17.77 13.78 -32.25
CA VAL A 156 -18.73 14.01 -31.16
C VAL A 156 -20.12 14.33 -31.73
N LYS A 157 -21.15 13.65 -31.21
CA LYS A 157 -22.54 13.79 -31.70
C LYS A 157 -23.44 14.28 -30.57
N VAL A 158 -24.39 15.13 -30.89
CA VAL A 158 -25.53 15.44 -30.05
C VAL A 158 -26.52 14.29 -30.15
N ILE A 159 -26.92 13.74 -28.99
CA ILE A 159 -27.84 12.60 -28.89
C ILE A 159 -29.15 12.95 -28.16
N GLY A 160 -29.25 14.15 -27.62
CA GLY A 160 -30.44 14.63 -26.89
C GLY A 160 -30.23 16.00 -26.27
N ASP A 161 -31.25 16.48 -25.61
CA ASP A 161 -31.24 17.72 -24.83
C ASP A 161 -31.31 17.43 -23.34
N THR A 162 -30.80 18.33 -22.50
CA THR A 162 -30.79 18.20 -21.04
C THR A 162 -30.70 19.55 -20.36
N GLU A 163 -31.25 19.65 -19.17
CA GLU A 163 -31.03 20.79 -18.27
C GLU A 163 -29.88 20.55 -17.27
N GLU A 164 -29.39 19.30 -17.20
CA GLU A 164 -28.33 18.90 -16.30
C GLU A 164 -26.94 19.12 -16.93
N THR A 165 -25.93 19.17 -16.08
CA THR A 165 -24.52 19.13 -16.48
C THR A 165 -23.83 17.91 -15.91
N GLY A 166 -22.71 17.48 -16.52
CA GLY A 166 -21.92 16.37 -15.98
C GLY A 166 -21.22 15.56 -17.05
N THR A 167 -20.39 14.63 -16.60
CA THR A 167 -19.69 13.67 -17.46
C THR A 167 -20.00 12.25 -17.02
N THR A 168 -20.27 11.38 -17.99
CA THR A 168 -20.38 9.95 -17.80
C THR A 168 -19.31 9.27 -18.65
N THR A 169 -18.42 8.53 -18.02
CA THR A 169 -17.36 7.77 -18.70
C THR A 169 -17.53 6.29 -18.40
N THR A 170 -17.77 5.49 -19.44
CA THR A 170 -17.80 4.02 -19.35
C THR A 170 -16.61 3.47 -20.10
N PHE A 171 -15.83 2.59 -19.47
CA PHE A 171 -14.67 1.98 -20.09
C PHE A 171 -14.56 0.48 -19.80
N TYR A 172 -14.00 -0.23 -20.79
CA TYR A 172 -13.84 -1.69 -20.79
C TYR A 172 -12.34 -1.99 -20.82
N PRO A 173 -11.75 -2.56 -19.79
CA PRO A 173 -10.31 -2.85 -19.78
C PRO A 173 -9.93 -3.80 -20.92
N ASP A 174 -8.77 -3.55 -21.56
CA ASP A 174 -8.32 -4.36 -22.68
C ASP A 174 -7.58 -5.59 -22.18
N HIS A 175 -8.13 -6.79 -22.42
CA HIS A 175 -7.54 -8.07 -22.04
C HIS A 175 -6.19 -8.36 -22.72
N GLU A 176 -5.86 -7.68 -23.82
CA GLU A 176 -4.52 -7.77 -24.43
C GLU A 176 -3.45 -7.05 -23.61
N ILE A 177 -3.84 -6.08 -22.77
CA ILE A 177 -2.96 -5.34 -21.87
C ILE A 177 -2.96 -5.98 -20.48
N PHE A 178 -4.16 -6.23 -19.94
CA PHE A 178 -4.36 -6.82 -18.60
C PHE A 178 -4.52 -8.34 -18.72
N THR A 179 -3.40 -9.01 -18.94
CA THR A 179 -3.39 -10.47 -19.21
C THR A 179 -3.58 -11.32 -17.95
N GLU A 180 -3.29 -10.80 -16.76
CA GLU A 180 -3.46 -11.51 -15.49
C GLU A 180 -4.91 -11.50 -15.03
N THR A 181 -5.57 -10.37 -15.10
CA THR A 181 -6.98 -10.20 -14.70
C THR A 181 -7.58 -8.93 -15.29
N THR A 182 -8.86 -8.97 -15.62
CA THR A 182 -9.71 -7.82 -15.94
C THR A 182 -10.82 -7.64 -14.89
N GLU A 183 -10.79 -8.42 -13.80
CA GLU A 183 -11.78 -8.35 -12.73
C GLU A 183 -11.39 -7.30 -11.68
N TYR A 184 -12.32 -6.40 -11.38
CA TYR A 184 -12.14 -5.39 -10.35
C TYR A 184 -12.46 -5.96 -8.97
N ASP A 185 -11.60 -5.67 -7.99
CA ASP A 185 -11.89 -5.94 -6.58
C ASP A 185 -12.71 -4.80 -5.97
N TYR A 186 -13.93 -5.13 -5.54
CA TYR A 186 -14.85 -4.16 -4.96
C TYR A 186 -14.30 -3.50 -3.70
N ASN A 187 -13.64 -4.25 -2.83
CA ASN A 187 -13.15 -3.73 -1.54
C ASN A 187 -12.01 -2.73 -1.74
N THR A 188 -11.15 -2.97 -2.72
CA THR A 188 -10.09 -2.04 -3.11
C THR A 188 -10.69 -0.71 -3.59
N LEU A 189 -11.69 -0.77 -4.47
CA LEU A 189 -12.38 0.44 -4.95
C LEU A 189 -13.16 1.13 -3.82
N LEU A 190 -13.90 0.38 -3.01
CA LEU A 190 -14.68 0.87 -1.87
C LEU A 190 -13.82 1.67 -0.89
N THR A 191 -12.64 1.14 -0.56
CA THR A 191 -11.71 1.79 0.38
C THR A 191 -11.27 3.15 -0.14
N ARG A 192 -10.87 3.24 -1.40
CA ARG A 192 -10.43 4.49 -2.01
C ARG A 192 -11.57 5.50 -2.18
N ILE A 193 -12.77 5.07 -2.57
CA ILE A 193 -13.95 5.92 -2.69
C ILE A 193 -14.33 6.53 -1.33
N ARG A 194 -14.29 5.72 -0.27
CA ARG A 194 -14.51 6.21 1.11
C ARG A 194 -13.45 7.23 1.53
N GLU A 195 -12.18 6.96 1.24
CA GLU A 195 -11.06 7.88 1.50
C GLU A 195 -11.29 9.23 0.82
N LEU A 196 -11.66 9.22 -0.47
CA LEU A 196 -11.94 10.43 -1.22
C LEU A 196 -13.15 11.20 -0.66
N ALA A 197 -14.17 10.52 -0.14
CA ALA A 197 -15.30 11.16 0.52
C ALA A 197 -14.89 11.87 1.82
N PHE A 198 -13.98 11.29 2.61
CA PHE A 198 -13.44 11.96 3.79
C PHE A 198 -12.54 13.15 3.45
N LEU A 199 -11.74 13.05 2.39
CA LEU A 199 -10.82 14.13 1.97
C LEU A 199 -11.56 15.33 1.36
N ASN A 200 -12.79 15.13 0.90
CA ASN A 200 -13.60 16.15 0.23
C ASN A 200 -14.94 16.28 0.95
N LYS A 201 -14.95 17.01 2.07
CA LYS A 201 -16.14 17.22 2.90
C LYS A 201 -17.32 17.74 2.07
N GLY A 202 -18.50 17.17 2.31
CA GLY A 202 -19.76 17.57 1.66
C GLY A 202 -19.98 16.98 0.26
N ILE A 203 -19.07 16.12 -0.26
CA ILE A 203 -19.27 15.43 -1.52
C ILE A 203 -19.92 14.07 -1.28
N GLY A 204 -20.98 13.75 -2.07
CA GLY A 204 -21.60 12.43 -2.13
C GLY A 204 -20.82 11.51 -3.10
N LEU A 205 -20.33 10.39 -2.60
CA LEU A 205 -19.67 9.36 -3.40
C LEU A 205 -20.40 8.03 -3.23
N ARG A 206 -20.74 7.38 -4.34
CA ARG A 206 -21.41 6.08 -4.32
C ARG A 206 -20.63 5.08 -5.18
N ILE A 207 -20.53 3.84 -4.69
CA ILE A 207 -20.01 2.72 -5.47
C ILE A 207 -21.02 1.57 -5.46
N THR A 208 -21.28 1.02 -6.64
CA THR A 208 -22.20 -0.10 -6.86
C THR A 208 -21.49 -1.21 -7.60
N ASP A 209 -21.63 -2.45 -7.15
CA ASP A 209 -21.20 -3.65 -7.84
C ASP A 209 -22.41 -4.45 -8.29
N GLU A 210 -22.73 -4.38 -9.60
CA GLU A 210 -23.88 -5.08 -10.18
C GLU A 210 -23.71 -6.60 -10.17
N ARG A 211 -22.47 -7.10 -10.16
CA ARG A 211 -22.16 -8.54 -10.11
C ARG A 211 -22.67 -9.18 -8.81
N THR A 212 -22.66 -8.42 -7.72
CA THR A 212 -23.06 -8.88 -6.37
C THR A 212 -24.30 -8.18 -5.86
N GLY A 213 -24.76 -7.11 -6.50
CA GLY A 213 -25.87 -6.28 -6.07
C GLY A 213 -25.57 -5.41 -4.84
N VAL A 214 -24.29 -5.25 -4.47
CA VAL A 214 -23.87 -4.46 -3.32
C VAL A 214 -23.67 -3.00 -3.71
N SER A 215 -24.17 -2.07 -2.87
CA SER A 215 -23.98 -0.63 -3.06
C SER A 215 -23.66 0.05 -1.73
N ASN A 216 -22.70 0.97 -1.75
CA ASN A 216 -22.33 1.81 -0.62
C ASN A 216 -22.29 3.28 -1.03
N SER A 217 -22.77 4.14 -0.15
CA SER A 217 -22.75 5.60 -0.33
C SER A 217 -22.04 6.26 0.85
N PHE A 218 -21.23 7.26 0.55
CA PHE A 218 -20.43 8.00 1.52
C PHE A 218 -20.67 9.51 1.36
N HIS A 219 -20.87 10.18 2.48
CA HIS A 219 -21.00 11.62 2.56
C HIS A 219 -20.57 12.06 3.97
N TYR A 220 -19.52 12.86 4.08
CA TYR A 220 -18.93 13.25 5.36
C TYR A 220 -18.79 14.77 5.45
N GLU A 221 -19.52 15.39 6.37
CA GLU A 221 -19.45 16.83 6.62
C GLU A 221 -18.23 17.25 7.46
N GLY A 222 -17.73 16.36 8.31
CA GLY A 222 -16.56 16.61 9.16
C GLY A 222 -15.23 16.38 8.48
N GLY A 223 -15.22 15.84 7.25
CA GLY A 223 -14.03 15.65 6.45
C GLY A 223 -12.96 14.80 7.12
N ILE A 224 -11.68 15.25 7.10
CA ILE A 224 -10.56 14.50 7.69
C ILE A 224 -10.65 14.36 9.22
N LYS A 225 -11.43 15.17 9.90
CA LYS A 225 -11.71 15.01 11.34
C LYS A 225 -12.51 13.74 11.61
N GLU A 226 -13.58 13.49 10.83
CA GLU A 226 -14.33 12.23 10.90
C GLU A 226 -13.49 11.05 10.43
N TYR A 227 -12.57 11.27 9.49
CA TYR A 227 -11.67 10.22 9.01
C TYR A 227 -10.76 9.70 10.12
N VAL A 228 -10.13 10.58 10.91
CA VAL A 228 -9.33 10.16 12.06
C VAL A 228 -10.17 9.39 13.09
N GLN A 229 -11.42 9.84 13.34
CA GLN A 229 -12.33 9.10 14.22
C GLN A 229 -12.69 7.73 13.66
N TYR A 230 -12.95 7.64 12.35
CA TYR A 230 -13.18 6.37 11.67
C TYR A 230 -11.98 5.40 11.80
N LEU A 231 -10.76 5.89 11.63
CA LEU A 231 -9.54 5.08 11.78
C LEU A 231 -9.31 4.62 13.23
N ASN A 232 -9.79 5.38 14.21
CA ASN A 232 -9.67 5.06 15.63
C ASN A 232 -10.94 4.40 16.22
N ASN A 233 -11.98 4.11 15.42
CA ASN A 233 -13.27 3.63 15.94
C ASN A 233 -13.20 2.30 16.71
N LYS A 234 -12.11 1.54 16.51
CA LYS A 234 -11.84 0.26 17.16
C LYS A 234 -10.75 0.34 18.25
N ARG A 235 -10.24 1.54 18.56
CA ARG A 235 -9.17 1.80 19.52
C ARG A 235 -9.67 2.63 20.69
N GLU A 236 -9.05 2.45 21.85
CA GLU A 236 -9.29 3.33 22.99
C GLU A 236 -8.55 4.66 22.78
N VAL A 237 -9.32 5.74 22.62
CA VAL A 237 -8.74 7.07 22.33
C VAL A 237 -8.40 7.80 23.62
N LEU A 238 -7.28 8.51 23.65
CA LEU A 238 -6.88 9.33 24.81
C LEU A 238 -7.69 10.62 24.95
N HIS A 239 -8.35 11.07 23.88
CA HIS A 239 -9.23 12.24 23.86
C HIS A 239 -10.33 12.03 22.81
N GLU A 240 -11.58 12.34 23.17
CA GLU A 240 -12.75 12.08 22.32
C GLU A 240 -12.74 12.87 21.02
N GLN A 241 -12.39 14.17 21.10
CA GLN A 241 -12.37 15.04 19.93
C GLN A 241 -10.98 15.04 19.30
N PRO A 242 -10.85 14.74 17.98
CA PRO A 242 -9.60 14.93 17.26
C PRO A 242 -9.12 16.38 17.33
N ILE A 243 -7.82 16.57 17.40
CA ILE A 243 -7.20 17.89 17.20
C ILE A 243 -7.29 18.18 15.70
N TYR A 244 -7.87 19.32 15.36
CA TYR A 244 -8.06 19.72 13.96
C TYR A 244 -7.44 21.09 13.75
N VAL A 245 -6.66 21.20 12.70
CA VAL A 245 -5.99 22.43 12.27
C VAL A 245 -6.31 22.65 10.80
N GLU A 246 -6.81 23.80 10.46
CA GLU A 246 -7.05 24.24 9.09
C GLU A 246 -6.47 25.65 8.91
N GLY A 247 -5.88 25.92 7.76
CA GLY A 247 -5.41 27.25 7.42
C GLY A 247 -4.81 27.32 6.03
N GLN A 248 -4.57 28.55 5.60
CA GLN A 248 -3.95 28.85 4.32
C GLN A 248 -2.82 29.85 4.53
N ARG A 249 -1.69 29.59 3.91
CA ARG A 249 -0.60 30.56 3.77
C ARG A 249 -0.18 30.62 2.31
N GLU A 250 -0.09 31.82 1.77
CA GLU A 250 0.14 32.05 0.34
C GLU A 250 -0.94 31.33 -0.49
N SER A 251 -0.55 30.42 -1.39
CA SER A 251 -1.46 29.61 -2.20
C SER A 251 -1.65 28.18 -1.67
N ILE A 252 -1.04 27.84 -0.52
CA ILE A 252 -1.04 26.50 0.06
C ILE A 252 -2.11 26.42 1.14
N GLN A 253 -3.09 25.54 0.96
CA GLN A 253 -4.05 25.18 1.99
C GLN A 253 -3.55 23.95 2.74
N VAL A 254 -3.68 23.96 4.06
CA VAL A 254 -3.24 22.89 4.95
C VAL A 254 -4.38 22.49 5.86
N GLU A 255 -4.71 21.21 5.87
CA GLU A 255 -5.61 20.61 6.84
C GLU A 255 -4.87 19.46 7.54
N VAL A 256 -4.93 19.44 8.87
CA VAL A 256 -4.38 18.36 9.70
C VAL A 256 -5.41 17.94 10.72
N ALA A 257 -5.70 16.66 10.80
CA ALA A 257 -6.46 16.07 11.89
C ALA A 257 -5.63 15.00 12.57
N LEU A 258 -5.64 14.97 13.90
CA LEU A 258 -4.89 13.96 14.65
C LEU A 258 -5.59 13.59 15.96
N GLN A 259 -5.38 12.35 16.39
CA GLN A 259 -5.90 11.81 17.64
C GLN A 259 -4.94 10.76 18.19
N TYR A 260 -4.74 10.77 19.50
CA TYR A 260 -3.95 9.75 20.18
C TYR A 260 -4.84 8.63 20.72
N ASN A 261 -4.31 7.43 20.67
CA ASN A 261 -4.94 6.22 21.19
C ASN A 261 -3.97 5.42 22.07
N ASP A 262 -4.44 4.34 22.63
CA ASP A 262 -3.68 3.48 23.56
C ASP A 262 -2.63 2.58 22.89
N SER A 263 -2.66 2.45 21.55
CA SER A 263 -1.71 1.61 20.79
C SER A 263 -0.27 2.14 20.83
N TYR A 264 0.66 1.37 20.32
CA TYR A 264 2.08 1.74 20.22
C TYR A 264 2.49 2.12 18.79
N ALA A 265 1.59 1.95 17.82
CA ALA A 265 1.85 2.24 16.41
C ALA A 265 1.72 3.73 16.11
N GLU A 266 2.54 4.21 15.15
CA GLU A 266 2.39 5.49 14.48
C GLU A 266 1.64 5.27 13.17
N ASN A 267 0.50 5.95 12.99
CA ASN A 267 -0.30 5.90 11.77
C ASN A 267 -0.46 7.32 11.22
N ILE A 268 0.38 7.66 10.27
CA ILE A 268 0.33 8.96 9.58
C ILE A 268 0.00 8.73 8.12
N TYR A 269 -1.06 9.38 7.66
CA TYR A 269 -1.50 9.37 6.27
C TYR A 269 -1.40 10.78 5.70
N SER A 270 -0.64 10.93 4.63
CA SER A 270 -0.38 12.22 4.03
C SER A 270 -0.89 12.29 2.60
N PHE A 271 -1.50 13.43 2.25
CA PHE A 271 -2.14 13.68 0.98
C PHE A 271 -1.73 15.02 0.39
N ALA A 272 -1.53 15.06 -0.92
CA ALA A 272 -1.34 16.28 -1.67
C ALA A 272 -2.33 16.31 -2.85
N ASN A 273 -3.23 17.31 -2.89
CA ASN A 273 -4.33 17.39 -3.85
C ASN A 273 -5.14 16.07 -3.94
N ASN A 274 -5.51 15.51 -2.79
CA ASN A 274 -6.20 14.23 -2.60
C ASN A 274 -5.41 12.97 -3.03
N ILE A 275 -4.18 13.10 -3.50
CA ILE A 275 -3.32 11.98 -3.85
C ILE A 275 -2.62 11.49 -2.60
N ASN A 276 -2.71 10.19 -2.31
CA ASN A 276 -2.03 9.56 -1.20
C ASN A 276 -0.51 9.48 -1.44
N THR A 277 0.25 10.18 -0.61
CA THR A 277 1.71 10.20 -0.66
C THR A 277 2.28 9.20 0.34
N HIS A 278 2.14 7.90 0.04
CA HIS A 278 2.49 6.84 0.98
C HIS A 278 3.98 6.76 1.33
N GLU A 279 4.87 7.38 0.57
CA GLU A 279 6.27 7.60 0.91
C GLU A 279 6.51 8.93 1.64
N GLY A 280 5.43 9.64 2.01
CA GLY A 280 5.48 10.91 2.72
C GLY A 280 5.83 12.09 1.81
N GLY A 281 6.67 12.97 2.33
CA GLY A 281 7.12 14.15 1.60
C GLY A 281 7.36 15.36 2.52
N THR A 282 7.47 16.53 1.91
CA THR A 282 7.79 17.77 2.61
C THR A 282 6.71 18.20 3.62
N HIS A 283 5.42 17.98 3.31
CA HIS A 283 4.29 18.26 4.19
C HIS A 283 4.31 17.40 5.44
N GLU A 284 4.56 16.09 5.30
CA GLU A 284 4.68 15.16 6.42
C GLU A 284 5.92 15.49 7.28
N SER A 285 7.04 15.80 6.64
CA SER A 285 8.26 16.23 7.34
C SER A 285 8.05 17.51 8.14
N GLY A 286 7.32 18.49 7.59
CA GLY A 286 6.93 19.72 8.28
C GLY A 286 6.05 19.45 9.50
N PHE A 287 5.05 18.60 9.35
CA PHE A 287 4.18 18.16 10.44
C PHE A 287 4.96 17.47 11.57
N LYS A 288 5.77 16.46 11.24
CA LYS A 288 6.57 15.71 12.23
C LYS A 288 7.53 16.61 13.01
N SER A 289 8.18 17.55 12.32
CA SER A 289 9.07 18.54 12.95
C SER A 289 8.32 19.45 13.92
N ALA A 290 7.19 20.02 13.46
CA ALA A 290 6.37 20.91 14.27
C ALA A 290 5.78 20.21 15.50
N LEU A 291 5.21 19.00 15.32
CA LEU A 291 4.63 18.22 16.41
C LEU A 291 5.65 17.98 17.51
N THR A 292 6.82 17.49 17.16
CA THR A 292 7.88 17.17 18.12
C THR A 292 8.36 18.43 18.85
N ARG A 293 8.56 19.52 18.13
CA ARG A 293 9.01 20.79 18.71
C ARG A 293 7.97 21.35 19.67
N VAL A 294 6.72 21.49 19.25
CA VAL A 294 5.66 22.11 20.06
C VAL A 294 5.37 21.32 21.34
N ILE A 295 5.35 20.00 21.26
CA ILE A 295 5.15 19.13 22.44
C ILE A 295 6.30 19.31 23.45
N ASN A 296 7.56 19.36 23.00
CA ASN A 296 8.70 19.62 23.86
C ASN A 296 8.65 21.02 24.49
N ASP A 297 8.34 22.04 23.71
CA ASP A 297 8.23 23.44 24.18
C ASP A 297 7.13 23.56 25.25
N TYR A 298 5.97 22.96 25.02
CA TYR A 298 4.87 22.92 25.98
C TYR A 298 5.26 22.19 27.27
N ALA A 299 5.91 21.02 27.13
CA ALA A 299 6.35 20.22 28.28
C ALA A 299 7.36 20.95 29.16
N ARG A 300 8.26 21.77 28.57
CA ARG A 300 9.20 22.63 29.30
C ARG A 300 8.50 23.81 29.96
N LYS A 301 7.67 24.55 29.23
CA LYS A 301 6.91 25.70 29.75
C LYS A 301 6.02 25.31 30.94
N THR A 302 5.46 24.10 30.93
CA THR A 302 4.62 23.59 32.04
C THR A 302 5.41 22.90 33.15
N GLY A 303 6.74 22.82 33.04
CA GLY A 303 7.61 22.18 34.06
C GLY A 303 7.49 20.66 34.14
N ILE A 304 6.82 20.02 33.16
CA ILE A 304 6.67 18.56 33.11
C ILE A 304 8.02 17.92 32.76
N ILE A 305 8.78 18.54 31.86
CA ILE A 305 10.18 18.19 31.59
C ILE A 305 11.06 19.29 32.18
N LYS A 306 12.01 18.90 33.06
CA LYS A 306 12.98 19.82 33.63
C LYS A 306 14.07 20.17 32.63
N ASP A 307 14.65 21.37 32.73
CA ASP A 307 15.67 21.89 31.80
C ASP A 307 16.90 20.97 31.64
N ASN A 308 17.23 20.20 32.67
CA ASN A 308 18.36 19.28 32.65
C ASN A 308 18.03 17.89 32.03
N ASN A 309 16.78 17.63 31.66
CA ASN A 309 16.37 16.39 31.03
C ASN A 309 16.46 16.48 29.51
N SER A 310 16.77 15.35 28.86
CA SER A 310 16.73 15.26 27.39
C SER A 310 15.32 15.48 26.86
N ASN A 311 15.22 16.06 25.66
CA ASN A 311 13.96 16.21 24.95
C ASN A 311 13.35 14.86 24.60
N LEU A 312 12.03 14.83 24.46
CA LEU A 312 11.31 13.73 23.80
C LEU A 312 11.74 13.67 22.33
N THR A 313 12.00 12.46 21.85
CA THR A 313 12.27 12.24 20.42
C THR A 313 10.98 12.25 19.61
N GLY A 314 11.10 12.32 18.29
CA GLY A 314 9.95 12.21 17.40
C GLY A 314 9.12 10.95 17.66
N ASP A 315 9.77 9.80 17.81
CA ASP A 315 9.10 8.53 18.08
C ASP A 315 8.36 8.51 19.42
N ASP A 316 8.96 9.11 20.46
CA ASP A 316 8.28 9.22 21.77
C ASP A 316 6.97 10.01 21.65
N VAL A 317 6.98 11.07 20.82
CA VAL A 317 5.82 11.95 20.62
C VAL A 317 4.76 11.33 19.72
N ARG A 318 5.15 10.45 18.79
CA ARG A 318 4.25 9.85 17.82
C ARG A 318 3.73 8.47 18.20
N GLU A 319 4.15 7.90 19.35
CA GLU A 319 3.59 6.63 19.85
C GLU A 319 2.09 6.75 20.08
N GLY A 320 1.29 5.89 19.45
CA GLY A 320 -0.17 5.88 19.53
C GLY A 320 -0.85 7.02 18.76
N LEU A 321 -0.15 7.67 17.84
CA LEU A 321 -0.68 8.74 17.01
C LEU A 321 -1.38 8.20 15.76
N THR A 322 -2.62 8.65 15.52
CA THR A 322 -3.27 8.59 14.21
C THR A 322 -3.42 10.01 13.69
N ALA A 323 -2.85 10.30 12.52
CA ALA A 323 -2.89 11.63 11.92
C ALA A 323 -3.15 11.57 10.42
N ILE A 324 -3.90 12.56 9.93
CA ILE A 324 -4.13 12.81 8.50
C ILE A 324 -3.64 14.21 8.19
N ILE A 325 -2.82 14.33 7.16
CA ILE A 325 -2.27 15.59 6.67
C ILE A 325 -2.72 15.74 5.22
N SER A 326 -3.49 16.77 4.93
CA SER A 326 -3.94 17.10 3.58
C SER A 326 -3.47 18.48 3.20
N VAL A 327 -2.76 18.59 2.08
CA VAL A 327 -2.36 19.87 1.52
C VAL A 327 -2.94 20.03 0.12
N LYS A 328 -3.41 21.26 -0.18
CA LYS A 328 -3.88 21.64 -1.52
C LYS A 328 -2.96 22.74 -2.03
N ILE A 329 -2.30 22.45 -3.16
CA ILE A 329 -1.26 23.31 -3.76
C ILE A 329 -1.50 23.43 -5.26
N PRO A 330 -1.26 24.63 -5.86
CA PRO A 330 -1.51 24.83 -7.29
C PRO A 330 -0.62 23.98 -8.19
N GLU A 331 0.67 23.87 -7.85
CA GLU A 331 1.69 23.18 -8.66
C GLU A 331 2.45 22.15 -7.82
N PRO A 332 1.85 20.97 -7.54
CA PRO A 332 2.54 19.93 -6.80
C PRO A 332 3.64 19.27 -7.64
N GLN A 333 4.78 19.06 -6.99
CA GLN A 333 5.93 18.35 -7.56
C GLN A 333 6.07 17.01 -6.82
N PHE A 334 5.88 15.92 -7.55
CA PHE A 334 6.01 14.58 -7.00
C PHE A 334 7.30 13.91 -7.46
N GLU A 335 7.86 13.07 -6.61
CA GLU A 335 8.92 12.15 -7.02
C GLU A 335 8.28 10.99 -7.81
N GLY A 336 8.54 10.95 -9.13
CA GLY A 336 8.06 9.90 -10.03
C GLY A 336 6.60 10.02 -10.49
N GLN A 337 6.25 9.20 -11.48
CA GLN A 337 4.92 9.20 -12.12
C GLN A 337 3.81 8.67 -11.20
N THR A 338 4.14 7.80 -10.27
CA THR A 338 3.20 7.20 -9.30
C THR A 338 2.80 8.15 -8.16
N LYS A 339 3.38 9.37 -8.13
CA LYS A 339 3.05 10.46 -7.20
C LYS A 339 3.13 10.07 -5.71
N THR A 340 4.04 9.17 -5.36
CA THR A 340 4.13 8.56 -4.03
C THR A 340 4.68 9.48 -2.96
N LYS A 341 5.43 10.54 -3.34
CA LYS A 341 6.10 11.45 -2.44
C LYS A 341 6.07 12.89 -2.94
N LEU A 342 5.72 13.83 -2.06
CA LEU A 342 5.70 15.26 -2.37
C LEU A 342 7.08 15.89 -2.19
N GLY A 343 7.57 16.59 -3.25
CA GLY A 343 8.90 17.20 -3.29
C GLY A 343 8.97 18.70 -3.02
N ASN A 344 7.86 19.42 -3.10
CA ASN A 344 7.81 20.88 -2.94
C ASN A 344 8.46 21.37 -1.64
N SER A 345 9.61 22.02 -1.70
CA SER A 345 10.37 22.43 -0.50
C SER A 345 9.67 23.47 0.34
N GLU A 346 8.93 24.40 -0.28
CA GLU A 346 8.16 25.47 0.36
C GLU A 346 7.04 24.95 1.25
N VAL A 347 6.43 23.82 0.89
CA VAL A 347 5.31 23.22 1.64
C VAL A 347 5.73 22.84 3.06
N ARG A 348 6.98 22.38 3.23
CA ARG A 348 7.50 22.03 4.56
C ARG A 348 7.39 23.19 5.55
N GLY A 349 7.87 24.37 5.15
CA GLY A 349 7.87 25.56 6.02
C GLY A 349 6.46 26.07 6.33
N VAL A 350 5.57 26.00 5.34
CA VAL A 350 4.16 26.40 5.50
C VAL A 350 3.45 25.47 6.50
N VAL A 351 3.54 24.16 6.30
CA VAL A 351 2.92 23.17 7.21
C VAL A 351 3.51 23.29 8.61
N GLU A 352 4.85 23.36 8.72
CA GLU A 352 5.53 23.46 10.01
C GLU A 352 5.08 24.68 10.80
N SER A 353 5.05 25.86 10.17
CA SER A 353 4.72 27.09 10.86
C SER A 353 3.24 27.19 11.24
N LEU A 354 2.34 26.85 10.32
CA LEU A 354 0.89 26.91 10.55
C LEU A 354 0.44 25.88 11.58
N PHE A 355 0.90 24.65 11.44
CA PHE A 355 0.54 23.58 12.38
C PHE A 355 1.11 23.87 13.79
N ALA A 356 2.36 24.36 13.89
CA ALA A 356 2.94 24.71 15.18
C ALA A 356 2.17 25.80 15.92
N GLU A 357 1.78 26.85 15.23
CA GLU A 357 0.98 27.95 15.79
C GLU A 357 -0.35 27.42 16.35
N LYS A 358 -1.10 26.71 15.54
CA LYS A 358 -2.43 26.20 15.92
C LYS A 358 -2.37 25.09 16.97
N LEU A 359 -1.38 24.21 16.91
CA LEU A 359 -1.20 23.20 17.94
C LEU A 359 -0.83 23.82 19.29
N GLN A 360 0.01 24.87 19.30
CA GLN A 360 0.37 25.57 20.53
C GLN A 360 -0.86 26.24 21.16
N GLU A 361 -1.71 26.89 20.38
CA GLU A 361 -3.00 27.44 20.83
C GLU A 361 -3.86 26.35 21.46
N PHE A 362 -4.06 25.23 20.74
CA PHE A 362 -4.86 24.11 21.20
C PHE A 362 -4.38 23.53 22.54
N LEU A 363 -3.07 23.31 22.71
CA LEU A 363 -2.52 22.74 23.94
C LEU A 363 -2.71 23.65 25.15
N ILE A 364 -2.67 24.98 24.94
CA ILE A 364 -2.91 25.98 26.00
C ILE A 364 -4.41 25.98 26.40
N GLU A 365 -5.30 25.90 25.42
CA GLU A 365 -6.74 25.90 25.63
C GLU A 365 -7.25 24.56 26.22
N ASN A 366 -6.54 23.46 25.96
CA ASN A 366 -6.94 22.11 26.36
C ASN A 366 -5.90 21.39 27.24
N PRO A 367 -5.61 21.92 28.46
CA PRO A 367 -4.51 21.41 29.28
C PRO A 367 -4.70 19.96 29.75
N SER A 368 -5.93 19.48 29.88
CA SER A 368 -6.22 18.07 30.23
C SER A 368 -5.84 17.10 29.10
N THR A 369 -6.16 17.46 27.87
CA THR A 369 -5.75 16.69 26.66
C THR A 369 -4.25 16.76 26.47
N ALA A 370 -3.65 17.95 26.58
CA ALA A 370 -2.21 18.14 26.51
C ALA A 370 -1.47 17.25 27.53
N ARG A 371 -1.99 17.17 28.76
CA ARG A 371 -1.41 16.31 29.81
C ARG A 371 -1.45 14.84 29.43
N ARG A 372 -2.58 14.31 28.92
CA ARG A 372 -2.69 12.90 28.48
C ARG A 372 -1.70 12.57 27.38
N ILE A 373 -1.57 13.46 26.38
CA ILE A 373 -0.61 13.30 25.28
C ILE A 373 0.83 13.27 25.82
N LEU A 374 1.18 14.20 26.73
CA LEU A 374 2.50 14.24 27.35
C LEU A 374 2.80 13.00 28.21
N ASP A 375 1.83 12.54 28.98
CA ASP A 375 2.00 11.34 29.81
C ASP A 375 2.25 10.11 28.93
N LYS A 376 1.58 9.97 27.77
CA LYS A 376 1.84 8.94 26.76
C LYS A 376 3.26 9.03 26.22
N ALA A 377 3.69 10.22 25.76
CA ALA A 377 5.02 10.45 25.22
C ALA A 377 6.13 10.21 26.26
N LEU A 378 5.93 10.59 27.54
CA LEU A 378 6.85 10.30 28.61
C LEU A 378 6.96 8.80 28.92
N GLN A 379 5.86 8.06 28.84
CA GLN A 379 5.89 6.60 28.97
C GLN A 379 6.67 5.96 27.83
N ALA A 380 6.47 6.41 26.58
CA ALA A 380 7.22 5.96 25.41
C ALA A 380 8.73 6.23 25.59
N SER A 381 9.10 7.44 26.02
CA SER A 381 10.49 7.83 26.27
C SER A 381 11.16 6.95 27.34
N ARG A 382 10.47 6.68 28.45
CA ARG A 382 10.99 5.78 29.50
C ARG A 382 11.19 4.36 28.98
N ALA A 383 10.25 3.84 28.21
CA ALA A 383 10.35 2.51 27.59
C ALA A 383 11.53 2.44 26.61
N ARG A 384 11.71 3.46 25.76
CA ARG A 384 12.84 3.58 24.83
C ARG A 384 14.19 3.64 25.57
N GLU A 385 14.30 4.43 26.64
CA GLU A 385 15.53 4.48 27.47
C GLU A 385 15.84 3.14 28.15
N ALA A 386 14.82 2.46 28.66
CA ALA A 386 14.97 1.12 29.23
C ALA A 386 15.47 0.11 28.19
N ALA A 387 14.89 0.16 26.98
CA ALA A 387 15.33 -0.65 25.85
C ALA A 387 16.78 -0.35 25.44
N ARG A 388 17.18 0.93 25.38
CA ARG A 388 18.57 1.34 25.10
C ARG A 388 19.54 0.82 26.14
N LYS A 389 19.23 0.98 27.44
CA LYS A 389 20.06 0.44 28.52
C LYS A 389 20.20 -1.07 28.45
N ALA A 390 19.12 -1.79 28.14
CA ALA A 390 19.15 -3.24 27.96
C ALA A 390 20.06 -3.63 26.76
N ARG A 391 19.99 -2.90 25.64
CA ARG A 391 20.89 -3.11 24.48
C ARG A 391 22.36 -2.84 24.84
N GLU A 392 22.65 -1.75 25.54
CA GLU A 392 24.01 -1.41 25.96
C GLU A 392 24.60 -2.45 26.90
N MET A 393 23.80 -2.97 27.84
CA MET A 393 24.23 -4.08 28.72
C MET A 393 24.51 -5.36 27.93
N THR A 394 23.69 -5.67 26.93
CA THR A 394 23.90 -6.82 26.05
C THR A 394 25.14 -6.61 25.18
N ARG A 395 25.33 -5.39 24.63
CA ARG A 395 26.49 -5.02 23.82
C ARG A 395 27.80 -5.03 24.63
N ARG A 396 27.79 -4.57 25.90
CA ARG A 396 28.97 -4.66 26.78
C ARG A 396 29.35 -6.10 27.11
N LYS A 397 28.37 -7.01 27.21
CA LYS A 397 28.65 -8.45 27.29
C LYS A 397 29.19 -9.05 26.01
N SER A 398 28.83 -8.49 24.84
CA SER A 398 29.28 -8.98 23.52
C SER A 398 30.54 -8.31 22.99
N VAL A 399 31.04 -7.23 23.61
CA VAL A 399 32.35 -6.61 23.22
C VAL A 399 33.53 -7.51 23.60
N LEU A 400 33.33 -8.50 24.46
CA LEU A 400 34.28 -9.57 24.72
C LEU A 400 34.11 -10.79 23.78
N GLU A 401 32.99 -10.83 23.01
CA GLU A 401 32.74 -11.81 21.95
C GLU A 401 32.51 -11.04 20.65
N VAL A 402 33.49 -11.11 19.76
CA VAL A 402 33.46 -10.58 18.39
C VAL A 402 32.09 -10.85 17.74
N SER A 403 31.41 -9.81 17.26
CA SER A 403 30.16 -9.74 16.48
C SER A 403 29.62 -11.11 16.03
N SER A 404 29.01 -11.86 16.92
CA SER A 404 28.48 -13.17 16.57
C SER A 404 27.05 -13.01 16.05
N LEU A 405 26.86 -13.41 14.80
CA LEU A 405 25.55 -13.72 14.24
C LEU A 405 24.80 -14.67 15.20
N PRO A 406 23.45 -14.69 15.20
CA PRO A 406 22.70 -15.59 16.08
C PRO A 406 23.22 -17.02 15.94
N GLY A 407 23.58 -17.68 17.04
CA GLY A 407 24.17 -19.03 17.01
C GLY A 407 23.32 -20.09 16.31
N LYS A 408 22.01 -19.79 16.13
CA LYS A 408 21.10 -20.65 15.36
C LYS A 408 21.05 -20.34 13.86
N LEU A 409 21.59 -19.20 13.41
CA LEU A 409 21.66 -18.85 11.99
C LEU A 409 22.71 -19.73 11.29
N ALA A 410 22.28 -20.47 10.27
CA ALA A 410 23.18 -21.09 9.32
C ALA A 410 23.35 -20.12 8.14
N ASP A 411 24.38 -19.28 8.19
CA ASP A 411 24.63 -18.25 7.19
C ASP A 411 25.09 -18.81 5.85
N CYS A 412 24.99 -18.03 4.77
CA CYS A 412 25.56 -18.33 3.47
C CYS A 412 27.00 -17.80 3.35
N SER A 413 27.74 -18.31 2.37
CA SER A 413 29.13 -17.90 2.14
C SER A 413 29.26 -16.62 1.32
N SER A 414 28.26 -16.31 0.48
CA SER A 414 28.21 -15.06 -0.29
C SER A 414 28.04 -13.87 0.66
N LYS A 415 28.70 -12.75 0.30
CA LYS A 415 28.51 -11.45 0.94
C LYS A 415 27.77 -10.47 0.05
N ASP A 416 27.40 -10.89 -1.15
CA ASP A 416 26.57 -10.12 -2.05
C ASP A 416 25.10 -10.28 -1.65
N ALA A 417 24.54 -9.22 -1.09
CA ALA A 417 23.15 -9.21 -0.63
C ALA A 417 22.16 -9.44 -1.78
N SER A 418 22.49 -9.03 -3.00
CA SER A 418 21.61 -9.11 -4.17
C SER A 418 21.27 -10.54 -4.58
N ILE A 419 22.17 -11.49 -4.34
CA ILE A 419 21.99 -12.91 -4.61
C ILE A 419 21.64 -13.71 -3.36
N SER A 420 21.85 -13.13 -2.17
CA SER A 420 21.72 -13.83 -0.89
C SER A 420 20.26 -13.87 -0.43
N GLU A 421 19.87 -15.03 0.10
CA GLU A 421 18.52 -15.35 0.55
C GLU A 421 18.53 -15.79 2.02
N LEU A 422 17.60 -15.26 2.82
CA LEU A 422 17.37 -15.70 4.19
C LEU A 422 16.04 -16.43 4.30
N TYR A 423 16.08 -17.72 4.59
CA TYR A 423 14.89 -18.49 4.93
C TYR A 423 14.63 -18.42 6.44
N ILE A 424 13.49 -17.89 6.81
CA ILE A 424 12.96 -17.92 8.17
C ILE A 424 12.05 -19.14 8.28
N VAL A 425 12.51 -20.16 9.00
CA VAL A 425 11.90 -21.51 8.98
C VAL A 425 11.25 -21.81 10.32
N GLU A 426 10.04 -22.34 10.30
CA GLU A 426 9.34 -22.79 11.49
C GLU A 426 9.94 -24.08 12.04
N GLY A 427 10.36 -24.03 13.31
CA GLY A 427 10.85 -25.19 14.07
C GLY A 427 12.28 -25.66 13.74
N ASP A 428 12.86 -26.36 14.69
CA ASP A 428 14.23 -26.89 14.56
C ASP A 428 14.29 -28.11 13.60
N SER A 429 13.19 -28.87 13.46
CA SER A 429 13.13 -30.05 12.57
C SER A 429 13.19 -29.64 11.09
N ALA A 430 12.26 -28.78 10.65
CA ALA A 430 12.26 -28.24 9.29
C ALA A 430 13.52 -27.41 9.03
N GLY A 431 13.98 -26.64 10.02
CA GLY A 431 15.25 -25.93 9.98
C GLY A 431 16.45 -26.84 9.77
N GLY A 432 16.44 -28.07 10.32
CA GLY A 432 17.45 -29.11 10.10
C GLY A 432 17.48 -29.61 8.66
N SER A 433 16.32 -29.97 8.11
CA SER A 433 16.17 -30.38 6.72
C SER A 433 16.58 -29.29 5.74
N ALA A 434 16.15 -28.03 6.01
CA ALA A 434 16.51 -26.87 5.21
C ALA A 434 18.04 -26.59 5.22
N LYS A 435 18.68 -26.70 6.39
CA LYS A 435 20.14 -26.55 6.50
C LYS A 435 20.92 -27.59 5.70
N GLN A 436 20.39 -28.80 5.59
CA GLN A 436 21.02 -29.89 4.82
C GLN A 436 20.77 -29.72 3.31
N GLY A 437 19.55 -29.35 2.91
CA GLY A 437 19.13 -29.24 1.53
C GLY A 437 19.57 -27.96 0.80
N ARG A 438 19.87 -26.87 1.51
CA ARG A 438 20.16 -25.55 0.94
C ARG A 438 21.40 -25.49 0.08
N ASP A 439 21.46 -24.55 -0.84
CA ASP A 439 22.71 -24.08 -1.41
C ASP A 439 23.42 -23.15 -0.41
N ARG A 440 24.56 -23.63 0.11
CA ARG A 440 25.34 -22.89 1.13
C ARG A 440 26.01 -21.63 0.57
N HIS A 441 26.06 -21.48 -0.73
CA HIS A 441 26.68 -20.31 -1.33
C HIS A 441 25.84 -19.05 -1.10
N PHE A 442 24.54 -19.11 -1.35
CA PHE A 442 23.67 -17.93 -1.29
C PHE A 442 22.44 -18.07 -0.36
N GLN A 443 22.15 -19.26 0.18
CA GLN A 443 21.00 -19.47 1.06
C GLN A 443 21.41 -19.58 2.53
N ALA A 444 20.83 -18.72 3.38
CA ALA A 444 20.94 -18.75 4.82
C ALA A 444 19.65 -19.27 5.45
N ILE A 445 19.74 -20.00 6.58
CA ILE A 445 18.60 -20.56 7.32
C ILE A 445 18.58 -20.04 8.74
N LEU A 446 17.47 -19.44 9.14
CA LEU A 446 17.18 -19.01 10.50
C LEU A 446 15.96 -19.77 11.02
N PRO A 447 16.12 -20.83 11.84
CA PRO A 447 15.00 -21.51 12.46
C PRO A 447 14.41 -20.66 13.59
N LEU A 448 13.07 -20.62 13.67
CA LEU A 448 12.32 -20.00 14.76
C LEU A 448 11.81 -21.07 15.72
N ARG A 449 11.93 -20.83 17.02
CA ARG A 449 11.41 -21.73 18.06
C ARG A 449 10.00 -21.31 18.47
N GLY A 450 9.01 -21.71 17.66
CA GLY A 450 7.61 -21.41 17.90
C GLY A 450 7.19 -19.98 17.51
N LYS A 451 6.05 -19.54 18.04
CA LYS A 451 5.44 -18.24 17.73
C LYS A 451 6.28 -17.09 18.27
N ILE A 452 6.59 -16.12 17.42
CA ILE A 452 7.24 -14.88 17.86
C ILE A 452 6.26 -14.02 18.65
N LEU A 453 6.78 -13.01 19.36
CA LEU A 453 5.96 -12.03 20.06
C LEU A 453 5.07 -11.27 19.07
N ASN A 454 3.78 -11.13 19.40
CA ASN A 454 2.89 -10.24 18.68
C ASN A 454 3.27 -8.77 18.94
N VAL A 455 3.85 -8.13 17.94
CA VAL A 455 4.36 -6.76 18.08
C VAL A 455 3.27 -5.70 18.07
N GLU A 456 2.07 -6.03 17.61
CA GLU A 456 0.90 -5.15 17.69
C GLU A 456 0.50 -4.85 19.14
N LYS A 457 0.74 -5.84 20.03
CA LYS A 457 0.38 -5.81 21.47
C LYS A 457 1.56 -5.52 22.40
N ALA A 458 2.70 -5.08 21.86
CA ALA A 458 3.90 -4.99 22.67
C ALA A 458 4.67 -3.70 22.41
N ARG A 459 5.18 -3.11 23.48
CA ARG A 459 6.11 -1.97 23.39
C ARG A 459 7.48 -2.40 22.86
N LEU A 460 8.21 -1.47 22.29
CA LEU A 460 9.50 -1.68 21.64
C LEU A 460 10.54 -2.33 22.57
N ASP A 461 10.56 -1.99 23.87
CA ASP A 461 11.47 -2.58 24.86
C ASP A 461 11.22 -4.09 25.02
N ARG A 462 9.97 -4.51 25.06
CA ARG A 462 9.56 -5.91 25.14
C ARG A 462 9.86 -6.65 23.81
N ILE A 463 9.62 -5.99 22.68
CA ILE A 463 9.94 -6.52 21.35
C ILE A 463 11.44 -6.83 21.25
N LEU A 464 12.29 -5.88 21.65
CA LEU A 464 13.74 -6.03 21.62
C LEU A 464 14.30 -6.98 22.71
N SER A 465 13.53 -7.29 23.74
CA SER A 465 13.88 -8.34 24.71
C SER A 465 13.59 -9.75 24.18
N ASN A 466 12.71 -9.89 23.17
CA ASN A 466 12.38 -11.19 22.58
C ASN A 466 13.56 -11.77 21.79
N ALA A 467 13.95 -13.01 22.09
CA ALA A 467 15.14 -13.64 21.51
C ALA A 467 14.98 -13.92 20.01
N GLU A 468 13.78 -14.30 19.57
CA GLU A 468 13.50 -14.62 18.17
C GLU A 468 13.55 -13.36 17.30
N ILE A 469 12.90 -12.28 17.76
CA ILE A 469 12.92 -10.99 17.06
C ILE A 469 14.35 -10.42 16.99
N ARG A 470 15.11 -10.49 18.08
CA ARG A 470 16.52 -10.08 18.06
C ARG A 470 17.34 -10.88 17.06
N ALA A 471 17.08 -12.18 16.97
CA ALA A 471 17.78 -13.03 15.99
C ALA A 471 17.47 -12.59 14.54
N ILE A 472 16.22 -12.23 14.23
CA ILE A 472 15.82 -11.73 12.92
C ILE A 472 16.52 -10.39 12.64
N ILE A 473 16.45 -9.42 13.55
CA ILE A 473 17.09 -8.10 13.40
C ILE A 473 18.60 -8.24 13.16
N THR A 474 19.26 -9.09 13.95
CA THR A 474 20.71 -9.32 13.85
C THR A 474 21.07 -10.04 12.54
N ALA A 475 20.26 -11.02 12.11
CA ALA A 475 20.49 -11.73 10.85
C ALA A 475 20.37 -10.78 9.64
N LEU A 476 19.36 -9.91 9.62
CA LEU A 476 19.13 -8.95 8.53
C LEU A 476 20.19 -7.84 8.49
N GLY A 477 20.65 -7.37 9.64
CA GLY A 477 21.67 -6.33 9.74
C GLY A 477 21.17 -4.89 9.54
N THR A 478 19.89 -4.69 9.23
CA THR A 478 19.29 -3.40 8.87
C THR A 478 19.02 -2.47 10.06
N GLY A 479 19.05 -2.99 11.29
CA GLY A 479 18.49 -2.25 12.44
C GLY A 479 16.97 -2.30 12.46
N ILE A 480 16.34 -1.43 13.26
CA ILE A 480 14.89 -1.35 13.46
C ILE A 480 14.48 0.07 13.87
N GLY A 481 13.30 0.54 13.44
CA GLY A 481 12.80 1.88 13.74
C GLY A 481 13.70 2.97 13.14
N ASP A 482 14.09 3.97 13.93
CA ASP A 482 14.96 5.08 13.47
C ASP A 482 16.35 4.63 13.01
N ASP A 483 16.86 3.51 13.55
CA ASP A 483 18.16 2.95 13.17
C ASP A 483 18.06 2.07 11.91
N PHE A 484 16.87 1.96 11.30
CA PHE A 484 16.66 1.12 10.14
C PHE A 484 17.33 1.70 8.89
N ASP A 485 18.19 0.90 8.29
CA ASP A 485 18.93 1.24 7.07
C ASP A 485 18.87 0.08 6.07
N ILE A 486 18.14 0.27 4.98
CA ILE A 486 17.93 -0.77 3.95
C ILE A 486 19.23 -1.14 3.25
N GLU A 487 20.19 -0.20 3.09
CA GLU A 487 21.47 -0.43 2.44
C GLU A 487 22.36 -1.43 3.21
N LYS A 488 22.07 -1.62 4.50
CA LYS A 488 22.73 -2.61 5.35
C LYS A 488 22.11 -4.00 5.30
N ALA A 489 21.04 -4.18 4.49
CA ALA A 489 20.41 -5.49 4.35
C ALA A 489 21.39 -6.52 3.83
N ARG A 490 21.55 -7.62 4.58
CA ARG A 490 22.45 -8.72 4.22
C ARG A 490 21.86 -9.67 3.19
N TYR A 491 20.56 -9.62 2.99
CA TYR A 491 19.79 -10.48 2.09
C TYR A 491 18.71 -9.66 1.38
N HIS A 492 18.67 -9.72 0.04
CA HIS A 492 17.61 -9.09 -0.75
C HIS A 492 16.43 -10.01 -1.01
N LYS A 493 16.46 -11.24 -0.45
CA LYS A 493 15.30 -12.11 -0.37
C LYS A 493 15.16 -12.66 1.04
N VAL A 494 14.07 -12.31 1.70
CA VAL A 494 13.68 -12.81 3.02
C VAL A 494 12.46 -13.69 2.84
N ILE A 495 12.64 -14.98 2.96
CA ILE A 495 11.63 -15.98 2.59
C ILE A 495 11.05 -16.59 3.86
N ILE A 496 9.76 -16.35 4.09
CA ILE A 496 9.01 -16.96 5.20
C ILE A 496 8.61 -18.37 4.76
N MET A 497 9.06 -19.38 5.49
CA MET A 497 8.79 -20.79 5.22
C MET A 497 8.22 -21.44 6.47
N THR A 498 6.89 -21.55 6.53
CA THR A 498 6.10 -22.08 7.64
C THR A 498 5.30 -23.29 7.21
N ASP A 499 4.89 -24.11 8.17
CA ASP A 499 4.01 -25.26 7.94
C ASP A 499 2.67 -24.83 7.32
N ALA A 500 2.02 -25.75 6.63
CA ALA A 500 0.74 -25.49 5.95
C ALA A 500 -0.47 -25.63 6.89
N ASP A 501 -0.26 -25.58 8.19
CA ASP A 501 -1.28 -25.67 9.23
C ASP A 501 -1.67 -24.30 9.81
N VAL A 502 -2.59 -24.29 10.78
CA VAL A 502 -3.08 -23.07 11.44
C VAL A 502 -1.99 -22.36 12.24
N ASP A 503 -1.04 -23.08 12.81
CA ASP A 503 0.07 -22.51 13.58
C ASP A 503 1.08 -21.84 12.65
N GLY A 504 1.42 -22.47 11.53
CA GLY A 504 2.28 -21.87 10.50
C GLY A 504 1.66 -20.63 9.85
N ALA A 505 0.34 -20.64 9.60
CA ALA A 505 -0.38 -19.46 9.14
C ALA A 505 -0.32 -18.31 10.17
N HIS A 506 -0.42 -18.62 11.46
CA HIS A 506 -0.30 -17.64 12.54
C HIS A 506 1.14 -17.08 12.64
N ILE A 507 2.17 -17.93 12.58
CA ILE A 507 3.59 -17.50 12.59
C ILE A 507 3.87 -16.58 11.39
N ARG A 508 3.39 -16.92 10.22
CA ARG A 508 3.48 -16.08 9.02
C ARG A 508 2.84 -14.70 9.24
N THR A 509 1.65 -14.66 9.82
CA THR A 509 0.96 -13.39 10.14
C THR A 509 1.74 -12.57 11.16
N LEU A 510 2.30 -13.17 12.20
CA LEU A 510 3.15 -12.50 13.19
C LEU A 510 4.41 -11.89 12.54
N LEU A 511 5.07 -12.63 11.64
CA LEU A 511 6.25 -12.14 10.91
C LEU A 511 5.89 -10.99 9.97
N LEU A 512 4.78 -11.09 9.24
CA LEU A 512 4.30 -10.01 8.38
C LEU A 512 3.96 -8.76 9.19
N THR A 513 3.32 -8.91 10.36
CA THR A 513 3.05 -7.80 11.29
C THR A 513 4.34 -7.13 11.73
N PHE A 514 5.36 -7.92 12.09
CA PHE A 514 6.66 -7.40 12.50
C PHE A 514 7.35 -6.63 11.36
N PHE A 515 7.40 -7.18 10.15
CA PHE A 515 7.99 -6.49 9.01
C PHE A 515 7.22 -5.22 8.64
N TYR A 516 5.89 -5.27 8.65
CA TYR A 516 5.06 -4.12 8.32
C TYR A 516 5.24 -2.97 9.33
N ARG A 517 5.26 -3.28 10.63
CA ARG A 517 5.34 -2.26 11.69
C ARG A 517 6.74 -1.67 11.87
N TYR A 518 7.78 -2.48 11.72
CA TYR A 518 9.14 -2.10 12.13
C TYR A 518 10.19 -2.12 11.02
N MET A 519 9.90 -2.73 9.88
CA MET A 519 10.81 -2.87 8.74
C MET A 519 10.09 -2.71 7.41
N ARG A 520 9.14 -1.78 7.34
CA ARG A 520 8.26 -1.59 6.20
C ARG A 520 9.01 -1.45 4.86
N LYS A 521 10.14 -0.74 4.86
CA LYS A 521 10.97 -0.56 3.66
C LYS A 521 11.51 -1.88 3.06
N ILE A 522 11.64 -2.97 3.83
CA ILE A 522 12.00 -4.29 3.28
C ILE A 522 10.88 -4.84 2.40
N ILE A 523 9.61 -4.61 2.78
CA ILE A 523 8.46 -5.01 1.97
C ILE A 523 8.37 -4.12 0.73
N GLU A 524 8.51 -2.81 0.89
CA GLU A 524 8.46 -1.82 -0.20
C GLU A 524 9.58 -2.05 -1.25
N ALA A 525 10.76 -2.46 -0.80
CA ALA A 525 11.86 -2.87 -1.68
C ALA A 525 11.63 -4.24 -2.36
N GLY A 526 10.54 -4.93 -2.04
CA GLY A 526 10.21 -6.22 -2.63
C GLY A 526 11.06 -7.38 -2.14
N TYR A 527 11.66 -7.29 -0.94
CA TYR A 527 12.56 -8.31 -0.42
C TYR A 527 11.87 -9.42 0.37
N VAL A 528 10.57 -9.29 0.69
CA VAL A 528 9.84 -10.28 1.49
C VAL A 528 9.06 -11.23 0.60
N TYR A 529 9.23 -12.53 0.83
CA TYR A 529 8.58 -13.61 0.09
C TYR A 529 7.98 -14.64 1.04
N ILE A 530 6.96 -15.35 0.56
CA ILE A 530 6.36 -16.50 1.24
C ILE A 530 6.60 -17.71 0.35
N ALA A 531 7.29 -18.73 0.88
CA ALA A 531 7.47 -19.99 0.20
C ALA A 531 6.14 -20.73 0.05
N GLN A 532 5.97 -21.41 -1.09
CA GLN A 532 4.78 -22.21 -1.39
C GLN A 532 5.18 -23.68 -1.53
N PRO A 533 5.41 -24.41 -0.41
CA PRO A 533 5.70 -25.82 -0.48
C PRO A 533 4.48 -26.59 -0.99
N PRO A 534 4.67 -27.74 -1.66
CA PRO A 534 3.56 -28.56 -2.12
C PRO A 534 2.80 -29.18 -0.94
N LEU A 535 1.48 -29.30 -1.09
CA LEU A 535 0.61 -29.94 -0.10
C LEU A 535 0.53 -31.45 -0.28
N PHE A 536 0.79 -31.96 -1.50
CA PHE A 536 0.65 -33.37 -1.83
C PHE A 536 1.87 -33.88 -2.59
N LYS A 537 2.27 -35.11 -2.27
CA LYS A 537 3.14 -35.98 -3.05
C LYS A 537 2.30 -37.07 -3.67
N VAL A 538 2.37 -37.20 -4.98
CA VAL A 538 1.67 -38.25 -5.75
C VAL A 538 2.73 -39.16 -6.38
N GLU A 539 2.74 -40.42 -6.02
CA GLU A 539 3.75 -41.38 -6.42
C GLU A 539 3.13 -42.57 -7.16
N ARG A 540 3.67 -42.83 -8.32
CA ARG A 540 3.36 -44.06 -9.11
C ARG A 540 4.65 -44.73 -9.53
N ASN A 541 4.87 -45.96 -9.07
CA ASN A 541 6.12 -46.69 -9.27
C ASN A 541 7.33 -45.89 -8.81
N LYS A 542 8.18 -45.41 -9.73
CA LYS A 542 9.35 -44.55 -9.46
C LYS A 542 9.12 -43.10 -9.86
N THR A 543 7.95 -42.76 -10.36
CA THR A 543 7.61 -41.38 -10.76
C THR A 543 6.94 -40.68 -9.60
N ILE A 544 7.55 -39.58 -9.13
CA ILE A 544 7.04 -38.71 -8.07
C ILE A 544 6.64 -37.39 -8.71
N ARG A 545 5.46 -36.89 -8.37
CA ARG A 545 5.00 -35.54 -8.71
C ARG A 545 4.45 -34.85 -7.47
N TYR A 546 4.55 -33.53 -7.44
CA TYR A 546 4.10 -32.71 -6.34
C TYR A 546 2.93 -31.84 -6.79
N ALA A 547 2.00 -31.55 -5.89
CA ALA A 547 0.84 -30.71 -6.13
C ALA A 547 0.65 -29.71 -4.97
N GLY A 548 0.38 -28.45 -5.31
CA GLY A 548 0.10 -27.38 -4.37
C GLY A 548 -1.38 -27.27 -3.99
N SER A 549 -2.27 -27.99 -4.70
CA SER A 549 -3.71 -27.95 -4.45
C SER A 549 -4.35 -29.33 -4.68
N GLU A 550 -5.58 -29.50 -4.17
CA GLU A 550 -6.37 -30.71 -4.45
C GLU A 550 -6.69 -30.87 -5.94
N ALA A 551 -6.98 -29.76 -6.61
CA ALA A 551 -7.26 -29.76 -8.04
C ALA A 551 -6.05 -30.24 -8.86
N GLU A 552 -4.84 -29.80 -8.52
CA GLU A 552 -3.60 -30.26 -9.14
C GLU A 552 -3.32 -31.74 -8.83
N ARG A 553 -3.53 -32.17 -7.58
CA ARG A 553 -3.43 -33.57 -7.18
C ARG A 553 -4.33 -34.43 -8.06
N ASP A 554 -5.60 -34.03 -8.22
CA ASP A 554 -6.58 -34.79 -8.98
C ASP A 554 -6.27 -34.80 -10.50
N ALA A 555 -5.69 -33.69 -11.00
CA ALA A 555 -5.17 -33.61 -12.35
C ALA A 555 -4.02 -34.62 -12.59
N ILE A 556 -3.03 -34.63 -11.67
CA ILE A 556 -1.90 -35.58 -11.73
C ILE A 556 -2.38 -37.02 -11.66
N ILE A 557 -3.38 -37.34 -10.80
CA ILE A 557 -3.93 -38.68 -10.69
C ILE A 557 -4.59 -39.09 -12.03
N ARG A 558 -5.35 -38.20 -12.67
CA ARG A 558 -5.97 -38.42 -13.98
C ARG A 558 -4.95 -38.68 -15.09
N GLU A 559 -3.83 -37.93 -15.09
CA GLU A 559 -2.73 -38.11 -16.04
C GLU A 559 -2.05 -39.47 -15.87
N PHE A 560 -1.99 -40.03 -14.66
CA PHE A 560 -1.47 -41.36 -14.41
C PHE A 560 -2.40 -42.49 -14.93
N GLY A 561 -3.65 -42.16 -15.25
CA GLY A 561 -4.64 -43.05 -15.88
C GLY A 561 -5.74 -43.54 -14.95
N GLU A 562 -6.93 -43.80 -15.51
CA GLU A 562 -8.07 -44.37 -14.78
C GLU A 562 -7.75 -45.80 -14.31
N ASN A 563 -8.11 -46.12 -13.06
CA ASN A 563 -7.92 -47.42 -12.41
C ASN A 563 -6.46 -47.81 -12.07
N VAL A 564 -5.57 -46.86 -11.94
CA VAL A 564 -4.19 -47.11 -11.52
C VAL A 564 -4.02 -46.85 -10.03
N LYS A 565 -3.34 -47.77 -9.34
CA LYS A 565 -3.01 -47.58 -7.93
C LYS A 565 -1.91 -46.53 -7.81
N VAL A 566 -2.27 -45.39 -7.22
CA VAL A 566 -1.37 -44.25 -6.94
C VAL A 566 -1.23 -44.11 -5.43
N ASN A 567 -0.02 -43.83 -4.94
CA ASN A 567 0.21 -43.49 -3.55
C ASN A 567 0.18 -41.98 -3.42
N VAL A 568 -0.74 -41.47 -2.58
CA VAL A 568 -0.88 -40.02 -2.30
C VAL A 568 -0.53 -39.79 -0.83
N GLN A 569 0.45 -38.94 -0.60
CA GLN A 569 0.82 -38.43 0.73
C GLN A 569 0.46 -36.96 0.82
N ARG A 570 -0.30 -36.59 1.84
CA ARG A 570 -0.53 -35.17 2.19
C ARG A 570 0.53 -34.76 3.21
N TYR A 571 1.25 -33.66 2.95
CA TYR A 571 2.16 -33.06 3.90
C TYR A 571 1.39 -32.15 4.86
N LYS A 572 1.55 -32.36 6.16
CA LYS A 572 1.00 -31.49 7.22
C LYS A 572 2.00 -30.43 7.65
N GLY A 573 3.28 -30.70 7.52
CA GLY A 573 4.34 -29.77 7.87
C GLY A 573 5.64 -30.05 7.11
N LEU A 574 6.50 -29.03 7.06
CA LEU A 574 7.82 -29.07 6.41
C LEU A 574 8.77 -30.10 7.03
N GLY A 575 8.54 -30.42 8.32
CA GLY A 575 9.31 -31.44 9.04
C GLY A 575 9.10 -32.87 8.51
N GLU A 576 8.06 -33.12 7.71
CA GLU A 576 7.81 -34.39 7.02
C GLU A 576 8.62 -34.57 5.74
N MET A 577 9.21 -33.47 5.22
CA MET A 577 10.06 -33.49 4.04
C MET A 577 11.52 -33.74 4.43
N ASN A 578 12.17 -34.65 3.71
CA ASN A 578 13.62 -34.76 3.80
C ASN A 578 14.31 -33.61 3.06
N ALA A 579 15.64 -33.47 3.25
CA ALA A 579 16.42 -32.37 2.71
C ALA A 579 16.34 -32.26 1.16
N THR A 580 16.34 -33.39 0.45
CA THR A 580 16.24 -33.43 -1.02
C THR A 580 14.87 -32.99 -1.50
N GLN A 581 13.80 -33.48 -0.88
CA GLN A 581 12.43 -33.10 -1.21
C GLN A 581 12.21 -31.60 -0.99
N LEU A 582 12.71 -31.06 0.15
CA LEU A 582 12.57 -29.64 0.46
C LEU A 582 13.35 -28.77 -0.53
N TRP A 583 14.53 -29.21 -0.96
CA TRP A 583 15.30 -28.56 -2.01
C TRP A 583 14.51 -28.54 -3.32
N GLU A 584 14.17 -29.70 -3.86
CA GLU A 584 13.55 -29.87 -5.19
C GLU A 584 12.21 -29.15 -5.34
N THR A 585 11.47 -28.96 -4.24
CA THR A 585 10.10 -28.41 -4.30
C THR A 585 9.99 -26.96 -3.83
N THR A 586 10.91 -26.51 -2.93
CA THR A 586 10.68 -25.26 -2.18
C THR A 586 11.89 -24.34 -2.18
N MET A 587 13.12 -24.87 -2.33
CA MET A 587 14.34 -24.05 -2.15
C MET A 587 15.13 -23.85 -3.44
N ASP A 588 15.03 -24.76 -4.42
CA ASP A 588 15.71 -24.65 -5.71
C ASP A 588 15.15 -23.46 -6.51
N PRO A 589 15.97 -22.48 -6.87
CA PRO A 589 15.54 -21.30 -7.63
C PRO A 589 14.85 -21.62 -8.97
N GLU A 590 15.16 -22.76 -9.58
CA GLU A 590 14.62 -23.16 -10.89
C GLU A 590 13.20 -23.77 -10.78
N SER A 591 12.88 -24.39 -9.66
CA SER A 591 11.62 -25.16 -9.50
C SER A 591 10.66 -24.62 -8.46
N ARG A 592 11.13 -23.81 -7.50
CA ARG A 592 10.33 -23.31 -6.39
C ARG A 592 9.29 -22.29 -6.82
N THR A 593 8.16 -22.29 -6.11
CA THR A 593 7.14 -21.24 -6.20
C THR A 593 7.17 -20.38 -4.95
N MET A 594 7.19 -19.06 -5.13
CA MET A 594 7.17 -18.06 -4.05
C MET A 594 6.16 -16.96 -4.35
N LEU A 595 5.50 -16.48 -3.31
CA LEU A 595 4.65 -15.31 -3.37
C LEU A 595 5.44 -14.10 -2.84
N GLN A 596 5.64 -13.08 -3.66
CA GLN A 596 6.24 -11.82 -3.21
C GLN A 596 5.20 -11.01 -2.41
N VAL A 597 5.61 -10.53 -1.25
CA VAL A 597 4.75 -9.68 -0.41
C VAL A 597 4.87 -8.23 -0.86
N SER A 598 3.73 -7.61 -1.13
CA SER A 598 3.64 -6.20 -1.49
C SER A 598 2.57 -5.50 -0.67
N ILE A 599 2.72 -4.19 -0.47
CA ILE A 599 1.70 -3.35 0.16
C ILE A 599 0.91 -2.70 -0.97
N GLY A 600 -0.31 -3.19 -1.22
CA GLY A 600 -1.21 -2.62 -2.22
C GLY A 600 -1.82 -1.30 -1.75
N ASP A 601 -2.33 -1.30 -0.51
CA ASP A 601 -2.90 -0.16 0.18
C ASP A 601 -2.43 -0.17 1.64
N ALA A 602 -1.77 0.91 2.07
CA ALA A 602 -1.18 1.00 3.40
C ALA A 602 -2.24 1.11 4.51
N MET A 603 -3.37 1.77 4.24
CA MET A 603 -4.46 1.89 5.22
C MET A 603 -5.22 0.60 5.40
N LEU A 604 -5.51 -0.09 4.29
CA LEU A 604 -6.16 -1.39 4.35
C LEU A 604 -5.27 -2.40 5.08
N ALA A 605 -3.97 -2.39 4.83
CA ALA A 605 -3.00 -3.23 5.54
C ALA A 605 -2.97 -2.90 7.04
N ASP A 606 -2.94 -1.61 7.42
CA ASP A 606 -2.99 -1.18 8.82
C ASP A 606 -4.25 -1.68 9.52
N THR A 607 -5.41 -1.44 8.92
CA THR A 607 -6.70 -1.89 9.45
C THR A 607 -6.74 -3.42 9.59
N MET A 608 -6.18 -4.15 8.63
CA MET A 608 -6.15 -5.61 8.65
C MET A 608 -5.26 -6.14 9.80
N PHE A 609 -4.06 -5.56 9.98
CA PHE A 609 -3.18 -5.94 11.09
C PHE A 609 -3.79 -5.59 12.44
N ASP A 610 -4.42 -4.42 12.58
CA ASP A 610 -5.12 -4.03 13.80
C ASP A 610 -6.31 -4.98 14.10
N THR A 611 -7.10 -5.32 13.10
CA THR A 611 -8.24 -6.25 13.24
C THR A 611 -7.78 -7.66 13.63
N LEU A 612 -6.77 -8.20 12.93
CA LEU A 612 -6.33 -9.59 13.14
C LEU A 612 -5.42 -9.75 14.36
N MET A 613 -4.56 -8.78 14.63
CA MET A 613 -3.46 -8.88 15.59
C MET A 613 -3.60 -7.94 16.79
N GLY A 614 -4.50 -6.94 16.74
CA GLY A 614 -4.76 -5.97 17.79
C GLY A 614 -5.40 -6.57 19.06
N ASP A 615 -5.55 -5.77 20.11
CA ASP A 615 -6.07 -6.20 21.40
C ASP A 615 -7.58 -6.49 21.37
N ASN A 616 -8.34 -5.77 20.56
CA ASN A 616 -9.79 -5.92 20.46
C ASN A 616 -10.18 -7.26 19.82
N VAL A 617 -10.95 -8.05 20.54
CA VAL A 617 -11.42 -9.38 20.09
C VAL A 617 -12.62 -9.24 19.14
N GLU A 618 -13.47 -8.26 19.36
CA GLU A 618 -14.74 -8.11 18.65
C GLU A 618 -14.59 -7.89 17.13
N PRO A 619 -13.73 -6.97 16.65
CA PRO A 619 -13.50 -6.81 15.22
C PRO A 619 -12.95 -8.07 14.54
N ARG A 620 -12.11 -8.83 15.27
CA ARG A 620 -11.56 -10.11 14.76
C ARG A 620 -12.63 -11.18 14.67
N ARG A 621 -13.51 -11.27 15.66
CA ARG A 621 -14.67 -12.19 15.65
C ARG A 621 -15.57 -11.88 14.45
N ASP A 622 -15.90 -10.60 14.27
CA ASP A 622 -16.78 -10.16 13.18
C ASP A 622 -16.14 -10.45 11.81
N PHE A 623 -14.86 -10.16 11.65
CA PHE A 623 -14.09 -10.52 10.45
C PHE A 623 -14.15 -12.03 10.16
N ILE A 624 -13.95 -12.88 11.18
CA ILE A 624 -14.02 -14.33 11.03
C ILE A 624 -15.43 -14.76 10.60
N GLN A 625 -16.48 -14.21 11.21
CA GLN A 625 -17.87 -14.54 10.86
C GLN A 625 -18.23 -14.13 9.42
N GLU A 626 -17.85 -12.93 9.00
CA GLU A 626 -18.10 -12.42 7.66
C GLU A 626 -17.37 -13.23 6.58
N ASN A 627 -16.14 -13.69 6.88
CA ASN A 627 -15.28 -14.39 5.93
C ASN A 627 -15.35 -15.92 6.03
N ALA A 628 -16.08 -16.48 7.01
CA ALA A 628 -16.15 -17.93 7.23
C ALA A 628 -16.63 -18.71 5.98
N ARG A 629 -17.52 -18.13 5.19
CA ARG A 629 -18.06 -18.73 3.93
C ARG A 629 -17.00 -18.88 2.82
N TYR A 630 -15.90 -18.15 2.89
CA TYR A 630 -14.81 -18.19 1.90
C TYR A 630 -13.70 -19.17 2.26
N VAL A 631 -13.73 -19.73 3.46
CA VAL A 631 -12.73 -20.70 3.92
C VAL A 631 -12.90 -21.99 3.13
N LYS A 632 -11.90 -22.36 2.32
CA LYS A 632 -11.91 -23.55 1.48
C LYS A 632 -11.24 -24.76 2.13
N ASN A 633 -10.33 -24.55 3.08
CA ASN A 633 -9.54 -25.58 3.73
C ASN A 633 -9.66 -25.41 5.25
N LEU A 634 -10.63 -26.12 5.84
CA LEU A 634 -10.65 -26.30 7.29
C LEU A 634 -9.78 -27.52 7.62
N ASP A 635 -8.78 -27.35 8.47
CA ASP A 635 -8.02 -28.44 9.05
C ASP A 635 -8.86 -29.00 10.22
N VAL A 636 -9.76 -29.95 9.89
CA VAL A 636 -10.69 -30.61 10.83
C VAL A 636 -10.17 -32.01 11.11
#